data_d93b47d40dc2357775d6ba710079f30d
#
_entry.id   d93b47d40dc2357775d6ba710079f30d
#
_cell.length_a   1.000
_cell.length_b   1.000
_cell.length_c   1.000
_cell.angle_alpha   90.00
_cell.angle_beta   90.00
_cell.angle_gamma   90.00
#
_symmetry.space_group_name_H-M   'P 1'
#
loop_
_entity.id
_entity.type
_entity.pdbx_description
1 polymer ?
#
loop_
_entity_poly.entity_id
_entity_poly.type
_entity_poly.pdbx_seq_one_letter_code
_entity_poly.pdbx_strand_id
1 'polypeptide(L)'
;MLTGGGSTRLGQDKATVVVAGRRMIDRVLDQIPADVPVVVVGPDPGVQRSVQVTREDPPGGGPVAAIDAGVELAHTDVVGVIAADMPWAVPVVARLTQSMGPEDARVPRAGGHLQPLAAAYRTAALRDAELVAGTSMRALLDRLQVRAVPMPESAFADIDTPAALVAAEERLAIMESDEERVDMQSWLDAVKKELGLDADVDVDLILDVAKDAAHKVQRPAAPVTTYLLGLAVGAGASPAEAAAKIAALAQAWDTP
;
A
#
# COMPACT_ATOMS: atom_id res chain seq x y z
N MET A 1 -11.87 2.93 11.20
CA MET A 1 -10.84 3.83 10.61
C MET A 1 -11.10 5.26 11.07
N LEU A 2 -10.08 5.95 11.57
CA LEU A 2 -10.16 7.29 12.11
C LEU A 2 -9.67 8.29 11.07
N THR A 3 -10.56 9.20 10.63
CA THR A 3 -10.26 10.23 9.63
C THR A 3 -10.19 11.63 10.23
N GLY A 4 -10.65 11.80 11.47
CA GLY A 4 -10.63 13.06 12.20
C GLY A 4 -9.29 13.27 12.92
N GLY A 5 -8.78 14.47 12.85
CA GLY A 5 -7.61 14.91 13.61
C GLY A 5 -7.28 16.35 13.19
N GLY A 6 -7.28 17.30 14.12
CA GLY A 6 -7.06 18.72 13.88
C GLY A 6 -5.67 19.10 13.37
N SER A 7 -4.98 18.24 12.63
CA SER A 7 -3.68 18.55 12.05
C SER A 7 -3.84 19.38 10.77
N THR A 8 -3.70 20.69 10.93
CA THR A 8 -3.69 21.69 9.85
C THR A 8 -2.35 21.79 9.11
N ARG A 9 -1.37 20.92 9.38
CA ARG A 9 -0.01 21.02 8.81
C ARG A 9 0.03 20.86 7.29
N LEU A 10 -0.90 20.11 6.71
CA LEU A 10 -1.07 19.99 5.25
C LEU A 10 -2.11 20.98 4.70
N GLY A 11 -2.78 21.82 5.53
CA GLY A 11 -3.81 22.76 5.09
C GLY A 11 -5.09 22.14 4.54
N GLN A 12 -5.21 20.81 4.58
CA GLN A 12 -6.33 20.03 4.05
C GLN A 12 -6.72 18.91 5.03
N ASP A 13 -7.93 18.38 4.87
CA ASP A 13 -8.36 17.17 5.57
C ASP A 13 -7.48 16.00 5.14
N LYS A 14 -6.79 15.37 6.11
CA LYS A 14 -5.84 14.28 5.87
C LYS A 14 -6.45 13.12 5.08
N ALA A 15 -7.73 12.82 5.27
CA ALA A 15 -8.41 11.75 4.55
C ALA A 15 -8.52 12.02 3.03
N THR A 16 -8.54 13.31 2.64
CA THR A 16 -8.70 13.73 1.24
C THR A 16 -7.38 14.03 0.54
N VAL A 17 -6.25 14.00 1.24
CA VAL A 17 -4.92 14.20 0.66
C VAL A 17 -4.70 13.18 -0.47
N VAL A 18 -4.26 13.68 -1.62
CA VAL A 18 -3.95 12.85 -2.79
C VAL A 18 -2.47 12.49 -2.77
N VAL A 19 -2.18 11.19 -2.87
CA VAL A 19 -0.83 10.62 -2.93
C VAL A 19 -0.73 9.81 -4.22
N ALA A 20 0.18 10.16 -5.11
CA ALA A 20 0.32 9.53 -6.43
C ALA A 20 -1.03 9.38 -7.16
N GLY A 21 -1.77 10.49 -7.30
CA GLY A 21 -3.03 10.56 -8.04
C GLY A 21 -4.25 9.93 -7.37
N ARG A 22 -4.14 9.35 -6.14
CA ARG A 22 -5.22 8.70 -5.43
C ARG A 22 -5.36 9.21 -4.00
N ARG A 23 -6.61 9.40 -3.50
CA ARG A 23 -6.83 9.87 -2.12
C ARG A 23 -6.29 8.82 -1.13
N MET A 24 -5.71 9.29 -0.04
CA MET A 24 -5.12 8.43 1.00
C MET A 24 -6.14 7.46 1.60
N ILE A 25 -7.35 7.94 1.85
CA ILE A 25 -8.42 7.09 2.37
C ILE A 25 -8.79 5.94 1.41
N ASP A 26 -8.81 6.20 0.10
CA ASP A 26 -9.10 5.17 -0.89
C ASP A 26 -7.98 4.11 -0.91
N ARG A 27 -6.71 4.53 -0.78
CA ARG A 27 -5.56 3.61 -0.67
C ARG A 27 -5.64 2.70 0.56
N VAL A 28 -6.11 3.24 1.69
CA VAL A 28 -6.33 2.44 2.92
C VAL A 28 -7.47 1.45 2.70
N LEU A 29 -8.59 1.90 2.14
CA LEU A 29 -9.79 1.07 1.95
C LEU A 29 -9.58 -0.07 0.95
N ASP A 30 -8.78 0.15 -0.11
CA ASP A 30 -8.50 -0.88 -1.12
C ASP A 30 -7.70 -2.06 -0.58
N GLN A 31 -6.87 -1.84 0.44
CA GLN A 31 -6.10 -2.89 1.09
C GLN A 31 -6.95 -3.74 2.04
N ILE A 32 -8.16 -3.30 2.38
CA ILE A 32 -9.07 -4.03 3.27
C ILE A 32 -9.98 -4.91 2.41
N PRO A 33 -10.06 -6.23 2.62
CA PRO A 33 -10.94 -7.13 1.87
C PRO A 33 -12.39 -6.63 1.82
N ALA A 34 -13.09 -6.84 0.70
CA ALA A 34 -14.41 -6.25 0.46
C ALA A 34 -15.49 -6.74 1.43
N ASP A 35 -15.33 -7.95 1.97
CA ASP A 35 -16.20 -8.58 2.95
C ASP A 35 -15.97 -8.10 4.39
N VAL A 36 -14.88 -7.36 4.65
CA VAL A 36 -14.62 -6.79 5.98
C VAL A 36 -15.42 -5.49 6.14
N PRO A 37 -16.33 -5.41 7.13
CA PRO A 37 -17.07 -4.18 7.39
C PRO A 37 -16.15 -3.06 7.90
N VAL A 38 -16.38 -1.85 7.42
CA VAL A 38 -15.58 -0.68 7.81
C VAL A 38 -16.47 0.41 8.38
N VAL A 39 -16.09 0.91 9.55
CA VAL A 39 -16.63 2.12 10.15
C VAL A 39 -15.62 3.24 9.98
N VAL A 40 -16.02 4.34 9.38
CA VAL A 40 -15.24 5.58 9.27
C VAL A 40 -15.71 6.53 10.34
N VAL A 41 -14.79 6.99 11.19
CA VAL A 41 -15.08 7.96 12.24
C VAL A 41 -14.49 9.31 11.86
N GLY A 42 -15.36 10.27 11.56
CA GLY A 42 -15.02 11.60 11.09
C GLY A 42 -16.00 12.13 10.05
N PRO A 43 -15.62 13.14 9.27
CA PRO A 43 -16.42 13.62 8.14
C PRO A 43 -16.66 12.50 7.12
N ASP A 44 -17.82 12.52 6.46
CA ASP A 44 -18.11 11.60 5.36
C ASP A 44 -17.07 11.80 4.23
N PRO A 45 -16.27 10.80 3.92
CA PRO A 45 -15.19 10.93 2.94
C PRO A 45 -15.69 10.78 1.49
N GLY A 46 -16.97 10.47 1.27
CA GLY A 46 -17.53 10.26 -0.07
C GLY A 46 -16.78 9.16 -0.84
N VAL A 47 -16.61 7.99 -0.23
CA VAL A 47 -15.94 6.83 -0.85
C VAL A 47 -16.94 5.95 -1.61
N GLN A 48 -16.46 5.22 -2.62
CA GLN A 48 -17.34 4.33 -3.40
C GLN A 48 -17.63 3.01 -2.68
N ARG A 49 -16.70 2.57 -1.80
CA ARG A 49 -16.90 1.38 -0.98
C ARG A 49 -18.01 1.61 0.04
N SER A 50 -18.87 0.62 0.28
CA SER A 50 -19.85 0.66 1.37
C SER A 50 -19.14 0.72 2.71
N VAL A 51 -19.33 1.80 3.45
CA VAL A 51 -18.80 2.04 4.79
C VAL A 51 -19.90 2.61 5.68
N GLN A 52 -19.83 2.37 6.99
CA GLN A 52 -20.64 3.10 7.97
C GLN A 52 -19.86 4.35 8.37
N VAL A 53 -20.53 5.49 8.50
CA VAL A 53 -19.89 6.75 8.90
C VAL A 53 -20.50 7.21 10.21
N THR A 54 -19.65 7.57 11.16
CA THR A 54 -20.03 8.16 12.45
C THR A 54 -19.04 9.27 12.82
N ARG A 55 -19.34 9.96 13.91
CA ARG A 55 -18.44 10.98 14.49
C ARG A 55 -18.36 10.82 15.98
N GLU A 56 -17.22 11.22 16.54
CA GLU A 56 -17.03 11.34 17.97
C GLU A 56 -17.93 12.44 18.56
N ASP A 57 -18.40 12.22 19.78
CA ASP A 57 -19.13 13.19 20.60
C ASP A 57 -18.42 13.38 21.94
N PRO A 58 -18.00 14.60 22.29
CA PRO A 58 -18.07 15.84 21.49
C PRO A 58 -17.11 15.83 20.30
N PRO A 59 -17.41 16.60 19.23
CA PRO A 59 -16.48 16.78 18.12
C PRO A 59 -15.12 17.29 18.59
N GLY A 60 -14.03 16.64 18.12
CA GLY A 60 -12.68 16.94 18.61
C GLY A 60 -12.37 16.33 19.98
N GLY A 61 -13.18 15.37 20.44
CA GLY A 61 -12.99 14.63 21.71
C GLY A 61 -11.73 13.76 21.77
N GLY A 62 -10.98 13.70 20.67
CA GLY A 62 -9.71 13.00 20.55
C GLY A 62 -9.86 11.54 20.12
N PRO A 63 -8.73 10.82 19.97
CA PRO A 63 -8.73 9.49 19.37
C PRO A 63 -9.50 8.45 20.20
N VAL A 64 -9.56 8.57 21.51
CA VAL A 64 -10.34 7.65 22.35
C VAL A 64 -11.84 7.80 22.13
N ALA A 65 -12.34 9.05 22.05
CA ALA A 65 -13.75 9.31 21.73
C ALA A 65 -14.10 8.83 20.31
N ALA A 66 -13.18 8.98 19.38
CA ALA A 66 -13.35 8.46 18.03
C ALA A 66 -13.40 6.92 17.98
N ILE A 67 -12.58 6.24 18.79
CA ILE A 67 -12.65 4.78 18.94
C ILE A 67 -14.00 4.37 19.53
N ASP A 68 -14.50 5.07 20.54
CA ASP A 68 -15.79 4.84 21.19
C ASP A 68 -16.93 4.87 20.16
N ALA A 69 -17.07 5.98 19.44
CA ALA A 69 -18.07 6.14 18.39
C ALA A 69 -18.00 5.05 17.31
N GLY A 70 -16.79 4.58 16.98
CA GLY A 70 -16.60 3.48 16.03
C GLY A 70 -16.99 2.11 16.59
N VAL A 71 -16.70 1.87 17.86
CA VAL A 71 -16.98 0.60 18.56
C VAL A 71 -18.48 0.40 18.80
N GLU A 72 -19.25 1.47 18.96
CA GLU A 72 -20.70 1.37 19.05
C GLU A 72 -21.34 0.69 17.82
N LEU A 73 -20.76 0.91 16.63
CA LEU A 73 -21.21 0.33 15.37
C LEU A 73 -20.52 -1.02 15.04
N ALA A 74 -19.57 -1.46 15.85
CA ALA A 74 -18.88 -2.72 15.61
C ALA A 74 -19.70 -3.92 16.08
N HIS A 75 -19.81 -4.95 15.23
CA HIS A 75 -20.54 -6.19 15.52
C HIS A 75 -19.63 -7.43 15.56
N THR A 76 -18.32 -7.23 15.54
CA THR A 76 -17.30 -8.28 15.58
C THR A 76 -16.63 -8.34 16.95
N ASP A 77 -16.10 -9.52 17.34
CA ASP A 77 -15.40 -9.70 18.62
C ASP A 77 -14.08 -8.94 18.68
N VAL A 78 -13.48 -8.70 17.53
CA VAL A 78 -12.20 -7.98 17.37
C VAL A 78 -12.36 -6.89 16.34
N VAL A 79 -11.83 -5.72 16.64
CA VAL A 79 -11.75 -4.58 15.72
C VAL A 79 -10.31 -4.19 15.46
N GLY A 80 -10.00 -3.88 14.19
CA GLY A 80 -8.79 -3.18 13.80
C GLY A 80 -9.01 -1.68 13.84
N VAL A 81 -8.20 -0.96 14.59
CA VAL A 81 -8.16 0.51 14.58
C VAL A 81 -7.02 0.95 13.69
N ILE A 82 -7.31 1.88 12.77
CA ILE A 82 -6.30 2.46 11.89
C ILE A 82 -6.58 3.95 11.67
N ALA A 83 -5.54 4.77 11.75
CA ALA A 83 -5.61 6.17 11.33
C ALA A 83 -5.46 6.27 9.80
N ALA A 84 -6.26 7.14 9.18
CA ALA A 84 -6.31 7.24 7.71
C ALA A 84 -5.00 7.76 7.08
N ASP A 85 -4.11 8.34 7.87
CA ASP A 85 -2.78 8.81 7.45
C ASP A 85 -1.67 7.74 7.54
N MET A 86 -2.03 6.50 7.89
CA MET A 86 -1.10 5.36 8.01
C MET A 86 -1.41 4.24 6.97
N PRO A 87 -1.30 4.49 5.67
CA PRO A 87 -1.70 3.53 4.64
C PRO A 87 -0.88 2.23 4.67
N TRP A 88 0.35 2.28 5.17
CA TRP A 88 1.23 1.11 5.28
C TRP A 88 0.89 0.18 6.44
N ALA A 89 0.06 0.60 7.38
CA ALA A 89 -0.29 -0.17 8.58
C ALA A 89 -1.42 -1.18 8.34
N VAL A 90 -2.16 -1.10 7.23
CA VAL A 90 -3.31 -1.98 6.95
C VAL A 90 -2.94 -3.47 7.01
N PRO A 91 -1.87 -3.96 6.35
CA PRO A 91 -1.49 -5.37 6.42
C PRO A 91 -1.11 -5.82 7.83
N VAL A 92 -0.49 -4.91 8.61
CA VAL A 92 -0.13 -5.19 10.01
C VAL A 92 -1.39 -5.34 10.85
N VAL A 93 -2.33 -4.40 10.78
CA VAL A 93 -3.58 -4.43 11.53
C VAL A 93 -4.39 -5.68 11.17
N ALA A 94 -4.51 -6.03 9.88
CA ALA A 94 -5.19 -7.24 9.42
C ALA A 94 -4.58 -8.52 10.04
N ARG A 95 -3.25 -8.62 10.08
CA ARG A 95 -2.57 -9.75 10.71
C ARG A 95 -2.79 -9.79 12.23
N LEU A 96 -2.80 -8.63 12.90
CA LEU A 96 -3.04 -8.56 14.34
C LEU A 96 -4.46 -8.98 14.70
N THR A 97 -5.48 -8.57 13.94
CA THR A 97 -6.87 -8.98 14.15
C THR A 97 -7.06 -10.49 14.00
N GLN A 98 -6.45 -11.09 12.99
CA GLN A 98 -6.50 -12.54 12.75
C GLN A 98 -5.77 -13.36 13.82
N SER A 99 -4.76 -12.77 14.47
CA SER A 99 -3.90 -13.46 15.43
C SER A 99 -4.20 -13.14 16.89
N MET A 100 -5.34 -12.48 17.21
CA MET A 100 -5.70 -12.14 18.61
C MET A 100 -5.69 -13.38 19.51
N GLY A 101 -4.99 -13.25 20.64
CA GLY A 101 -4.94 -14.24 21.72
C GLY A 101 -5.91 -13.86 22.86
N PRO A 102 -5.59 -14.19 24.10
CA PRO A 102 -6.43 -13.87 25.26
C PRO A 102 -6.36 -12.39 25.69
N GLU A 103 -5.38 -11.63 25.21
CA GLU A 103 -5.20 -10.22 25.52
C GLU A 103 -6.33 -9.33 25.02
N ASP A 104 -6.51 -8.13 25.63
CA ASP A 104 -7.51 -7.14 25.23
C ASP A 104 -7.08 -6.35 24.00
N ALA A 105 -5.76 -6.15 23.82
CA ALA A 105 -5.21 -5.44 22.70
C ALA A 105 -3.87 -6.02 22.24
N ARG A 106 -3.68 -6.09 20.91
CA ARG A 106 -2.38 -6.27 20.25
C ARG A 106 -1.94 -4.97 19.62
N VAL A 107 -0.90 -4.37 20.19
CA VAL A 107 -0.43 -3.06 19.78
C VAL A 107 0.99 -3.17 19.24
N PRO A 108 1.25 -2.75 18.00
CA PRO A 108 2.59 -2.70 17.44
C PRO A 108 3.51 -1.82 18.28
N ARG A 109 4.77 -2.25 18.39
CA ARG A 109 5.86 -1.44 18.93
C ARG A 109 6.87 -1.18 17.82
N ALA A 110 7.00 0.06 17.40
CA ALA A 110 7.91 0.51 16.36
C ALA A 110 8.73 1.69 16.88
N GLY A 111 10.05 1.72 16.63
CA GLY A 111 10.94 2.77 17.11
C GLY A 111 10.90 2.97 18.64
N GLY A 112 10.61 1.91 19.40
CA GLY A 112 10.44 1.99 20.86
C GLY A 112 9.05 2.47 21.32
N HIS A 113 8.19 2.95 20.44
CA HIS A 113 6.86 3.51 20.73
C HIS A 113 5.73 2.55 20.36
N LEU A 114 4.66 2.54 21.18
CA LEU A 114 3.43 1.83 20.82
C LEU A 114 2.66 2.60 19.75
N GLN A 115 2.02 1.87 18.84
CA GLN A 115 1.23 2.40 17.73
C GLN A 115 -0.27 2.07 17.94
N PRO A 116 -0.93 2.72 18.90
CA PRO A 116 -2.29 2.35 19.29
C PRO A 116 -3.36 2.71 18.23
N LEU A 117 -3.05 3.59 17.29
CA LEU A 117 -3.92 3.95 16.16
C LEU A 117 -3.66 3.09 14.91
N ALA A 118 -2.90 2.00 15.07
CA ALA A 118 -2.69 0.97 14.07
C ALA A 118 -2.64 -0.41 14.76
N ALA A 119 -3.69 -0.80 15.47
CA ALA A 119 -3.70 -1.92 16.39
C ALA A 119 -5.01 -2.72 16.35
N ALA A 120 -4.99 -3.92 16.92
CA ALA A 120 -6.18 -4.76 17.09
C ALA A 120 -6.65 -4.76 18.56
N TYR A 121 -7.95 -4.70 18.75
CA TYR A 121 -8.59 -4.63 20.08
C TYR A 121 -9.77 -5.60 20.16
N ARG A 122 -10.00 -6.17 21.36
CA ARG A 122 -11.27 -6.82 21.68
C ARG A 122 -12.36 -5.77 21.84
N THR A 123 -13.45 -5.95 21.12
CA THR A 123 -14.59 -5.02 21.13
C THR A 123 -15.19 -4.92 22.55
N ALA A 124 -15.33 -6.04 23.25
CA ALA A 124 -15.83 -6.07 24.62
C ALA A 124 -14.93 -5.27 25.57
N ALA A 125 -13.60 -5.47 25.49
CA ALA A 125 -12.66 -4.77 26.36
C ALA A 125 -12.66 -3.24 26.13
N LEU A 126 -12.85 -2.78 24.88
CA LEU A 126 -13.02 -1.36 24.59
C LEU A 126 -14.32 -0.80 25.20
N ARG A 127 -15.43 -1.53 25.13
CA ARG A 127 -16.71 -1.14 25.73
C ARG A 127 -16.63 -1.07 27.25
N ASP A 128 -15.95 -2.03 27.87
CA ASP A 128 -15.78 -2.10 29.34
C ASP A 128 -14.79 -1.03 29.85
N ALA A 129 -13.93 -0.50 28.98
CA ALA A 129 -12.91 0.51 29.38
C ALA A 129 -13.46 1.93 29.64
N GLU A 130 -14.78 2.15 29.49
CA GLU A 130 -15.42 3.46 29.66
C GLU A 130 -14.66 4.58 28.91
N LEU A 131 -14.78 4.59 27.59
CA LEU A 131 -14.06 5.49 26.70
C LEU A 131 -14.56 6.93 26.83
N VAL A 132 -13.93 7.76 27.64
CA VAL A 132 -14.33 9.14 27.91
C VAL A 132 -13.56 10.10 26.99
N ALA A 133 -14.25 11.08 26.41
CA ALA A 133 -13.66 12.14 25.63
C ALA A 133 -12.54 12.87 26.40
N GLY A 134 -11.43 13.17 25.70
CA GLY A 134 -10.23 13.76 26.32
C GLY A 134 -9.28 12.76 26.99
N THR A 135 -9.67 11.48 27.12
CA THR A 135 -8.77 10.43 27.57
C THR A 135 -7.64 10.23 26.56
N SER A 136 -6.40 10.16 27.04
CA SER A 136 -5.26 9.87 26.14
C SER A 136 -5.22 8.40 25.74
N MET A 137 -4.65 8.10 24.56
CA MET A 137 -4.44 6.70 24.14
C MET A 137 -3.60 5.90 25.15
N ARG A 138 -2.65 6.56 25.81
CA ARG A 138 -1.85 5.92 26.87
C ARG A 138 -2.73 5.50 28.05
N ALA A 139 -3.60 6.40 28.53
CA ALA A 139 -4.51 6.10 29.65
C ALA A 139 -5.53 5.00 29.29
N LEU A 140 -5.95 4.89 28.02
CA LEU A 140 -6.73 3.75 27.54
C LEU A 140 -5.92 2.46 27.61
N LEU A 141 -4.68 2.45 27.08
CA LEU A 141 -3.84 1.25 27.08
C LEU A 141 -3.49 0.77 28.50
N ASP A 142 -3.35 1.69 29.47
CA ASP A 142 -3.09 1.36 30.87
C ASP A 142 -4.27 0.61 31.56
N ARG A 143 -5.47 0.64 30.96
CA ARG A 143 -6.68 -0.08 31.42
C ARG A 143 -6.85 -1.45 30.76
N LEU A 144 -6.07 -1.78 29.74
CA LEU A 144 -6.20 -2.98 28.93
C LEU A 144 -5.02 -3.94 29.16
N GLN A 145 -5.27 -5.23 28.98
CA GLN A 145 -4.21 -6.22 28.89
C GLN A 145 -3.57 -6.13 27.49
N VAL A 146 -2.50 -5.35 27.39
CA VAL A 146 -1.83 -5.05 26.11
C VAL A 146 -0.70 -6.02 25.83
N ARG A 147 -0.73 -6.67 24.68
CA ARG A 147 0.41 -7.38 24.10
C ARG A 147 1.10 -6.50 23.06
N ALA A 148 2.30 -6.02 23.38
CA ALA A 148 3.15 -5.31 22.44
C ALA A 148 3.79 -6.27 21.44
N VAL A 149 3.68 -5.96 20.14
CA VAL A 149 4.24 -6.78 19.05
C VAL A 149 5.32 -5.97 18.33
N PRO A 150 6.60 -6.40 18.35
CA PRO A 150 7.67 -5.71 17.63
C PRO A 150 7.39 -5.68 16.12
N MET A 151 7.52 -4.50 15.52
CA MET A 151 7.26 -4.25 14.09
C MET A 151 8.26 -3.23 13.54
N PRO A 152 8.57 -3.24 12.23
CA PRO A 152 9.41 -2.23 11.61
C PRO A 152 8.73 -0.85 11.61
N GLU A 153 9.50 0.21 11.82
CA GLU A 153 9.01 1.60 11.80
C GLU A 153 8.37 1.98 10.46
N SER A 154 8.91 1.47 9.37
CA SER A 154 8.41 1.77 8.02
C SER A 154 6.95 1.40 7.79
N ALA A 155 6.37 0.50 8.60
CA ALA A 155 4.95 0.15 8.53
C ALA A 155 4.02 1.22 9.13
N PHE A 156 4.54 2.19 9.89
CA PHE A 156 3.76 3.18 10.62
C PHE A 156 4.13 4.63 10.26
N ALA A 157 4.80 4.80 9.13
CA ALA A 157 5.06 6.14 8.61
C ALA A 157 3.72 6.82 8.31
N ASP A 158 3.45 7.91 9.02
CA ASP A 158 2.31 8.78 8.79
C ASP A 158 2.62 9.81 7.69
N ILE A 159 1.60 10.20 6.95
CA ILE A 159 1.73 11.20 5.88
C ILE A 159 1.09 12.50 6.37
N ASP A 160 1.82 13.23 7.21
CA ASP A 160 1.33 14.45 7.85
C ASP A 160 2.11 15.72 7.49
N THR A 161 3.19 15.60 6.71
CA THR A 161 4.01 16.71 6.22
C THR A 161 4.24 16.62 4.72
N PRO A 162 4.59 17.74 4.04
CA PRO A 162 4.97 17.71 2.62
C PRO A 162 6.15 16.78 2.32
N ALA A 163 7.12 16.66 3.22
CA ALA A 163 8.25 15.76 3.06
C ALA A 163 7.80 14.28 3.16
N ALA A 164 6.89 13.94 4.08
CA ALA A 164 6.31 12.61 4.21
C ALA A 164 5.46 12.26 2.97
N LEU A 165 4.79 13.23 2.36
CA LEU A 165 4.04 13.03 1.11
C LEU A 165 4.97 12.63 -0.04
N VAL A 166 6.08 13.36 -0.24
CA VAL A 166 7.07 13.02 -1.28
C VAL A 166 7.67 11.63 -1.04
N ALA A 167 8.06 11.31 0.19
CA ALA A 167 8.59 10.00 0.53
C ALA A 167 7.56 8.87 0.30
N ALA A 168 6.28 9.13 0.52
CA ALA A 168 5.20 8.19 0.25
C ALA A 168 5.01 7.96 -1.25
N GLU A 169 5.10 9.01 -2.08
CA GLU A 169 5.02 8.90 -3.54
C GLU A 169 6.20 8.10 -4.11
N GLU A 170 7.42 8.36 -3.64
CA GLU A 170 8.60 7.58 -4.01
C GLU A 170 8.47 6.09 -3.63
N ARG A 171 7.99 5.82 -2.41
CA ARG A 171 7.76 4.45 -1.95
C ARG A 171 6.73 3.71 -2.79
N LEU A 172 5.63 4.37 -3.15
CA LEU A 172 4.60 3.80 -4.03
C LEU A 172 5.14 3.48 -5.40
N ALA A 173 5.90 4.39 -6.00
CA ALA A 173 6.52 4.17 -7.31
C ALA A 173 7.45 2.95 -7.32
N ILE A 174 8.22 2.74 -6.23
CA ILE A 174 9.06 1.56 -6.08
C ILE A 174 8.20 0.29 -5.96
N MET A 175 7.16 0.31 -5.13
CA MET A 175 6.28 -0.86 -4.93
C MET A 175 5.54 -1.24 -6.22
N GLU A 176 5.01 -0.27 -6.96
CA GLU A 176 4.34 -0.50 -8.24
C GLU A 176 5.32 -1.10 -9.27
N SER A 177 6.56 -0.63 -9.33
CA SER A 177 7.59 -1.19 -10.20
C SER A 177 7.98 -2.62 -9.84
N ASP A 178 8.00 -2.95 -8.55
CA ASP A 178 8.31 -4.30 -8.08
C ASP A 178 7.14 -5.27 -8.33
N GLU A 179 5.88 -4.83 -8.18
CA GLU A 179 4.70 -5.63 -8.53
C GLU A 179 4.65 -5.92 -10.03
N GLU A 180 4.90 -4.93 -10.88
CA GLU A 180 4.98 -5.11 -12.34
C GLU A 180 6.09 -6.09 -12.73
N ARG A 181 7.24 -6.06 -12.07
CA ARG A 181 8.34 -7.02 -12.30
C ARG A 181 7.99 -8.45 -11.91
N VAL A 182 7.32 -8.63 -10.78
CA VAL A 182 6.87 -9.96 -10.32
C VAL A 182 5.84 -10.54 -11.28
N ASP A 183 4.90 -9.73 -11.76
CA ASP A 183 3.89 -10.16 -12.74
C ASP A 183 4.53 -10.54 -14.07
N MET A 184 5.45 -9.73 -14.60
CA MET A 184 6.20 -10.02 -15.82
C MET A 184 7.02 -11.31 -15.69
N GLN A 185 7.69 -11.53 -14.56
CA GLN A 185 8.48 -12.75 -14.34
C GLN A 185 7.59 -13.99 -14.31
N SER A 186 6.45 -13.92 -13.61
CA SER A 186 5.48 -15.01 -13.54
C SER A 186 4.92 -15.36 -14.93
N TRP A 187 4.66 -14.35 -15.75
CA TRP A 187 4.23 -14.54 -17.13
C TRP A 187 5.32 -15.21 -17.98
N LEU A 188 6.56 -14.74 -17.87
CA LEU A 188 7.69 -15.31 -18.60
C LEU A 188 7.94 -16.78 -18.24
N ASP A 189 7.85 -17.12 -16.97
CA ASP A 189 8.00 -18.49 -16.49
C ASP A 189 6.89 -19.40 -17.04
N ALA A 190 5.66 -18.89 -17.12
CA ALA A 190 4.55 -19.61 -17.74
C ALA A 190 4.78 -19.84 -19.25
N VAL A 191 5.21 -18.81 -19.98
CA VAL A 191 5.52 -18.91 -21.42
C VAL A 191 6.69 -19.86 -21.68
N LYS A 192 7.78 -19.75 -20.90
CA LYS A 192 8.93 -20.66 -21.00
C LYS A 192 8.51 -22.11 -20.80
N LYS A 193 7.71 -22.37 -19.78
CA LYS A 193 7.16 -23.70 -19.50
C LYS A 193 6.31 -24.23 -20.65
N GLU A 194 5.41 -23.42 -21.20
CA GLU A 194 4.53 -23.83 -22.30
C GLU A 194 5.30 -24.12 -23.58
N LEU A 195 6.37 -23.35 -23.85
CA LEU A 195 7.23 -23.53 -25.02
C LEU A 195 8.35 -24.56 -24.80
N GLY A 196 8.50 -25.11 -23.59
CA GLY A 196 9.58 -26.04 -23.26
C GLY A 196 10.98 -25.40 -23.34
N LEU A 197 11.10 -24.12 -23.05
CA LEU A 197 12.34 -23.36 -23.11
C LEU A 197 13.00 -23.31 -21.75
N ASP A 198 14.28 -23.70 -21.71
CA ASP A 198 15.18 -23.49 -20.55
C ASP A 198 16.20 -22.42 -20.95
N ALA A 199 15.74 -21.17 -20.98
CA ALA A 199 16.56 -20.03 -21.40
C ALA A 199 16.53 -18.94 -20.29
N ASP A 200 17.68 -18.35 -20.04
CA ASP A 200 17.75 -17.11 -19.26
C ASP A 200 17.39 -15.93 -20.18
N VAL A 201 16.41 -15.12 -19.78
CA VAL A 201 15.87 -14.03 -20.59
C VAL A 201 16.13 -12.71 -19.89
N ASP A 202 17.01 -11.91 -20.47
CA ASP A 202 17.25 -10.54 -20.05
C ASP A 202 16.12 -9.63 -20.55
N VAL A 203 15.13 -9.40 -19.68
CA VAL A 203 13.93 -8.64 -19.99
C VAL A 203 14.27 -7.19 -20.28
N ASP A 204 15.13 -6.58 -19.48
CA ASP A 204 15.50 -5.17 -19.61
C ASP A 204 16.18 -4.91 -20.97
N LEU A 205 17.08 -5.79 -21.37
CA LEU A 205 17.73 -5.71 -22.69
C LEU A 205 16.73 -5.81 -23.85
N ILE A 206 15.74 -6.71 -23.75
CA ILE A 206 14.70 -6.87 -24.77
C ILE A 206 13.81 -5.64 -24.86
N LEU A 207 13.40 -5.10 -23.70
CA LEU A 207 12.55 -3.91 -23.64
C LEU A 207 13.27 -2.66 -24.18
N ASP A 208 14.57 -2.50 -23.92
CA ASP A 208 15.37 -1.42 -24.49
C ASP A 208 15.47 -1.51 -26.01
N VAL A 209 15.72 -2.70 -26.55
CA VAL A 209 15.71 -2.92 -28.02
C VAL A 209 14.35 -2.63 -28.62
N ALA A 210 13.26 -3.07 -27.97
CA ALA A 210 11.89 -2.79 -28.40
C ALA A 210 11.60 -1.29 -28.42
N LYS A 211 12.01 -0.57 -27.38
CA LYS A 211 11.86 0.87 -27.24
C LYS A 211 12.60 1.63 -28.36
N ASP A 212 13.86 1.28 -28.61
CA ASP A 212 14.65 1.91 -29.67
C ASP A 212 14.02 1.68 -31.06
N ALA A 213 13.61 0.45 -31.37
CA ALA A 213 12.93 0.12 -32.60
C ALA A 213 11.61 0.89 -32.76
N ALA A 214 10.80 1.00 -31.68
CA ALA A 214 9.53 1.71 -31.70
C ALA A 214 9.68 3.22 -31.94
N HIS A 215 10.69 3.84 -31.30
CA HIS A 215 10.86 5.28 -31.32
C HIS A 215 11.69 5.78 -32.52
N LYS A 216 12.70 5.02 -32.94
CA LYS A 216 13.63 5.42 -33.98
C LYS A 216 13.20 4.99 -35.39
N VAL A 217 12.46 3.86 -35.48
CA VAL A 217 11.97 3.32 -36.74
C VAL A 217 10.46 3.53 -36.84
N GLN A 218 9.67 2.68 -36.18
CA GLN A 218 8.22 2.78 -36.07
C GLN A 218 7.68 1.78 -35.05
N ARG A 219 6.52 2.06 -34.41
CA ARG A 219 5.93 1.17 -33.41
C ARG A 219 5.84 -0.31 -33.81
N PRO A 220 5.38 -0.68 -35.03
CA PRO A 220 5.33 -2.09 -35.44
C PRO A 220 6.70 -2.77 -35.58
N ALA A 221 7.80 -2.00 -35.64
CA ALA A 221 9.14 -2.59 -35.71
C ALA A 221 9.56 -3.27 -34.41
N ALA A 222 9.04 -2.84 -33.25
CA ALA A 222 9.43 -3.39 -31.95
C ALA A 222 9.27 -4.93 -31.87
N PRO A 223 8.08 -5.52 -32.03
CA PRO A 223 7.91 -6.97 -31.93
C PRO A 223 8.70 -7.74 -32.99
N VAL A 224 8.83 -7.20 -34.20
CA VAL A 224 9.61 -7.85 -35.28
C VAL A 224 11.11 -7.85 -34.93
N THR A 225 11.63 -6.75 -34.47
CA THR A 225 13.04 -6.61 -34.08
C THR A 225 13.40 -7.52 -32.92
N THR A 226 12.56 -7.60 -31.88
CA THR A 226 12.79 -8.49 -30.74
C THR A 226 12.70 -9.96 -31.12
N TYR A 227 11.82 -10.34 -32.04
CA TYR A 227 11.77 -11.68 -32.59
C TYR A 227 13.06 -12.03 -33.37
N LEU A 228 13.58 -11.11 -34.18
CA LEU A 228 14.85 -11.32 -34.90
C LEU A 228 16.04 -11.40 -33.95
N LEU A 229 16.05 -10.61 -32.86
CA LEU A 229 17.04 -10.72 -31.80
C LEU A 229 17.00 -12.13 -31.17
N GLY A 230 15.80 -12.64 -30.85
CA GLY A 230 15.64 -13.99 -30.30
C GLY A 230 16.14 -15.09 -31.25
N LEU A 231 15.89 -14.96 -32.55
CA LEU A 231 16.43 -15.89 -33.58
C LEU A 231 17.96 -15.85 -33.65
N ALA A 232 18.55 -14.66 -33.58
CA ALA A 232 20.00 -14.50 -33.61
C ALA A 232 20.67 -15.14 -32.38
N VAL A 233 20.08 -14.91 -31.20
CA VAL A 233 20.56 -15.53 -29.93
C VAL A 233 20.38 -17.05 -29.96
N GLY A 234 19.26 -17.54 -30.45
CA GLY A 234 19.01 -18.97 -30.65
C GLY A 234 19.99 -19.63 -31.64
N ALA A 235 20.53 -18.85 -32.58
CA ALA A 235 21.61 -19.28 -33.51
C ALA A 235 23.02 -19.12 -32.92
N GLY A 236 23.16 -18.74 -31.62
CA GLY A 236 24.43 -18.65 -30.89
C GLY A 236 25.06 -17.25 -30.82
N ALA A 237 24.34 -16.19 -31.22
CA ALA A 237 24.83 -14.84 -31.02
C ALA A 237 24.78 -14.44 -29.53
N SER A 238 25.73 -13.60 -29.08
CA SER A 238 25.67 -12.97 -27.76
C SER A 238 24.48 -12.00 -27.69
N PRO A 239 23.58 -12.11 -26.69
CA PRO A 239 22.45 -11.21 -26.55
C PRO A 239 22.86 -9.72 -26.53
N ALA A 240 23.86 -9.38 -25.71
CA ALA A 240 24.35 -8.01 -25.57
C ALA A 240 24.95 -7.45 -26.89
N GLU A 241 25.73 -8.26 -27.62
CA GLU A 241 26.33 -7.82 -28.90
C GLU A 241 25.26 -7.66 -29.98
N ALA A 242 24.29 -8.57 -30.05
CA ALA A 242 23.19 -8.48 -31.00
C ALA A 242 22.29 -7.26 -30.72
N ALA A 243 21.97 -7.01 -29.46
CA ALA A 243 21.20 -5.83 -29.05
C ALA A 243 21.95 -4.53 -29.38
N ALA A 244 23.25 -4.45 -29.10
CA ALA A 244 24.08 -3.27 -29.41
C ALA A 244 24.10 -2.98 -30.94
N LYS A 245 24.20 -4.00 -31.77
CA LYS A 245 24.13 -3.85 -33.23
C LYS A 245 22.78 -3.31 -33.70
N ILE A 246 21.69 -3.81 -33.13
CA ILE A 246 20.33 -3.34 -33.42
C ILE A 246 20.14 -1.88 -32.99
N ALA A 247 20.58 -1.54 -31.78
CA ALA A 247 20.50 -0.16 -31.26
C ALA A 247 21.28 0.81 -32.15
N ALA A 248 22.51 0.46 -32.55
CA ALA A 248 23.31 1.27 -33.46
C ALA A 248 22.64 1.46 -34.82
N LEU A 249 22.04 0.40 -35.37
CA LEU A 249 21.28 0.46 -36.64
C LEU A 249 20.04 1.36 -36.50
N ALA A 250 19.28 1.23 -35.42
CA ALA A 250 18.10 2.05 -35.15
C ALA A 250 18.45 3.55 -35.00
N GLN A 251 19.61 3.87 -34.38
CA GLN A 251 20.09 5.25 -34.27
C GLN A 251 20.54 5.86 -35.63
N ALA A 252 21.05 5.01 -36.52
CA ALA A 252 21.52 5.44 -37.84
C ALA A 252 20.41 5.33 -38.92
N TRP A 253 19.20 4.90 -38.52
CA TRP A 253 18.08 4.72 -39.44
C TRP A 253 17.46 6.05 -39.82
N ASP A 254 17.84 6.57 -40.97
CA ASP A 254 17.15 7.71 -41.58
C ASP A 254 15.88 7.19 -42.26
N THR A 255 14.71 7.57 -41.76
CA THR A 255 13.43 7.28 -42.43
C THR A 255 13.40 8.07 -43.73
N PRO A 256 13.27 7.44 -44.91
CA PRO A 256 13.19 8.14 -46.17
C PRO A 256 11.93 9.00 -46.31
#